data_e4f48e54ecf181f0bb42ec5f228a9f0f
#
_entry.id   e4f48e54ecf181f0bb42ec5f228a9f0f
#
_cell.length_a   1.000
_cell.length_b   1.000
_cell.length_c   1.000
_cell.angle_alpha   90.00
_cell.angle_beta   90.00
_cell.angle_gamma   90.00
#
_symmetry.space_group_name_H-M   'P 1'
#
loop_
_entity.id
_entity.type
_entity.pdbx_description
1 polymer ?
#
loop_
_entity_poly.entity_id
_entity_poly.type
_entity_poly.pdbx_seq_one_letter_code
_entity_poly.pdbx_strand_id
1 'polypeptide(L)'
;MKPLRVLVVEDDLMIGPLLAETLEGLGHEVCAVEVDAAAAVAAARRCDPDLMIVDIGLGEASGIAAVREILKEGFVPHIFVTGDILRGLSLGPDAVLIQKPYRDSDLVAAITRAIGGRASREEAGLL
;
A
#
# COMPACT_ATOMS: atom_id res chain seq x y z
N MET A 1 14.21 2.59 -10.98
CA MET A 1 13.57 1.58 -10.13
C MET A 1 12.88 0.54 -11.00
N LYS A 2 12.99 -0.71 -10.63
CA LYS A 2 12.31 -1.81 -11.30
C LYS A 2 10.79 -1.62 -11.23
N PRO A 3 10.04 -1.81 -12.34
CA PRO A 3 8.58 -1.71 -12.30
C PRO A 3 7.96 -2.67 -11.30
N LEU A 4 6.99 -2.17 -10.53
CA LEU A 4 6.28 -2.93 -9.50
C LEU A 4 4.83 -3.12 -9.92
N ARG A 5 4.25 -4.23 -9.48
CA ARG A 5 2.79 -4.42 -9.53
C ARG A 5 2.22 -3.85 -8.24
N VAL A 6 1.36 -2.87 -8.37
CA VAL A 6 0.83 -2.12 -7.22
C VAL A 6 -0.68 -2.31 -7.11
N LEU A 7 -1.12 -2.68 -5.92
CA LEU A 7 -2.52 -2.68 -5.54
C LEU A 7 -2.82 -1.37 -4.82
N VAL A 8 -3.78 -0.61 -5.32
CA VAL A 8 -4.25 0.63 -4.71
C VAL A 8 -5.58 0.36 -4.02
N VAL A 9 -5.70 0.75 -2.76
CA VAL A 9 -6.93 0.63 -1.97
C VAL A 9 -7.33 2.02 -1.49
N GLU A 10 -8.37 2.58 -2.07
CA GLU A 10 -8.83 3.94 -1.83
C GLU A 10 -10.32 4.03 -2.11
N ASP A 11 -11.11 4.49 -1.15
CA ASP A 11 -12.56 4.59 -1.30
C ASP A 11 -13.03 5.82 -2.07
N ASP A 12 -12.20 6.83 -2.22
CA ASP A 12 -12.53 8.00 -3.03
C ASP A 12 -12.39 7.66 -4.52
N LEU A 13 -13.51 7.73 -5.23
CA LEU A 13 -13.59 7.33 -6.64
C LEU A 13 -12.77 8.21 -7.60
N MET A 14 -12.29 9.37 -7.13
CA MET A 14 -11.42 10.24 -7.91
C MET A 14 -9.96 10.05 -7.54
N ILE A 15 -9.66 9.92 -6.25
CA ILE A 15 -8.30 9.84 -5.74
C ILE A 15 -7.63 8.52 -6.14
N GLY A 16 -8.35 7.40 -6.06
CA GLY A 16 -7.80 6.10 -6.44
C GLY A 16 -7.26 6.07 -7.87
N PRO A 17 -8.09 6.42 -8.88
CA PRO A 17 -7.62 6.49 -10.27
C PRO A 17 -6.50 7.50 -10.51
N LEU A 18 -6.52 8.64 -9.83
CA LEU A 18 -5.44 9.63 -9.94
C LEU A 18 -4.12 9.10 -9.41
N LEU A 19 -4.15 8.39 -8.29
CA LEU A 19 -2.96 7.75 -7.74
C LEU A 19 -2.45 6.66 -8.70
N ALA A 20 -3.34 5.87 -9.29
CA ALA A 20 -2.98 4.87 -10.27
C ALA A 20 -2.27 5.51 -11.48
N GLU A 21 -2.79 6.62 -11.98
CA GLU A 21 -2.19 7.37 -13.06
C GLU A 21 -0.78 7.87 -12.71
N THR A 22 -0.61 8.40 -11.49
CA THR A 22 0.69 8.83 -11.00
C THR A 22 1.68 7.66 -10.96
N LEU A 23 1.26 6.51 -10.45
CA LEU A 23 2.11 5.31 -10.36
C LEU A 23 2.51 4.81 -11.74
N GLU A 24 1.59 4.80 -12.69
CA GLU A 24 1.88 4.42 -14.07
C GLU A 24 2.86 5.40 -14.72
N GLY A 25 2.72 6.67 -14.45
CA GLY A 25 3.66 7.71 -14.90
C GLY A 25 5.07 7.52 -14.32
N LEU A 26 5.18 6.91 -13.15
CA LEU A 26 6.46 6.56 -12.52
C LEU A 26 7.04 5.24 -13.04
N GLY A 27 6.33 4.55 -13.93
CA GLY A 27 6.80 3.30 -14.54
C GLY A 27 6.31 2.03 -13.88
N HIS A 28 5.36 2.12 -12.95
CA HIS A 28 4.79 0.95 -12.28
C HIS A 28 3.50 0.49 -12.97
N GLU A 29 3.11 -0.75 -12.73
CA GLU A 29 1.84 -1.31 -13.19
C GLU A 29 0.85 -1.32 -12.03
N VAL A 30 -0.33 -0.74 -12.20
CA VAL A 30 -1.39 -0.83 -11.20
C VAL A 30 -2.28 -2.02 -11.55
N CYS A 31 -2.25 -3.05 -10.71
CA CYS A 31 -2.98 -4.28 -10.99
C CYS A 31 -4.45 -4.21 -10.60
N ALA A 32 -4.79 -3.35 -9.64
CA ALA A 32 -6.18 -3.09 -9.27
C ALA A 32 -6.28 -1.81 -8.45
N VAL A 33 -7.45 -1.17 -8.52
CA VAL A 33 -7.84 -0.06 -7.64
C VAL A 33 -9.13 -0.51 -6.97
N GLU A 34 -9.08 -0.77 -5.67
CA GLU A 34 -10.22 -1.27 -4.92
C GLU A 34 -10.71 -0.25 -3.91
N VAL A 35 -12.01 -0.29 -3.61
CA VAL A 35 -12.66 0.75 -2.80
C VAL A 35 -13.00 0.29 -1.39
N ASP A 36 -12.89 -1.00 -1.11
CA ASP A 36 -13.19 -1.54 0.23
C ASP A 36 -12.26 -2.68 0.61
N ALA A 37 -12.29 -3.04 1.89
CA ALA A 37 -11.38 -4.04 2.44
C ALA A 37 -11.57 -5.43 1.84
N ALA A 38 -12.80 -5.87 1.64
CA ALA A 38 -13.08 -7.21 1.10
C ALA A 38 -12.59 -7.33 -0.34
N ALA A 39 -12.84 -6.31 -1.16
CA ALA A 39 -12.37 -6.25 -2.54
C ALA A 39 -10.84 -6.20 -2.60
N ALA A 40 -10.20 -5.48 -1.66
CA ALA A 40 -8.75 -5.41 -1.57
C ALA A 40 -8.14 -6.79 -1.28
N VAL A 41 -8.70 -7.55 -0.35
CA VAL A 41 -8.22 -8.91 -0.03
C VAL A 41 -8.34 -9.82 -1.26
N ALA A 42 -9.48 -9.78 -1.95
CA ALA A 42 -9.69 -10.58 -3.15
C ALA A 42 -8.70 -10.18 -4.27
N ALA A 43 -8.48 -8.88 -4.45
CA ALA A 43 -7.53 -8.36 -5.44
C ALA A 43 -6.09 -8.78 -5.13
N ALA A 44 -5.69 -8.74 -3.87
CA ALA A 44 -4.34 -9.17 -3.46
C ALA A 44 -4.08 -10.63 -3.83
N ARG A 45 -5.07 -11.50 -3.63
CA ARG A 45 -4.96 -12.91 -4.02
C ARG A 45 -4.85 -13.08 -5.53
N ARG A 46 -5.63 -12.32 -6.29
CA ARG A 46 -5.67 -12.40 -7.75
C ARG A 46 -4.44 -11.78 -8.41
N CYS A 47 -3.99 -10.65 -7.90
CA CYS A 47 -2.92 -9.87 -8.51
C CYS A 47 -1.52 -10.26 -8.05
N ASP A 48 -1.37 -10.80 -6.86
CA ASP A 48 -0.09 -11.04 -6.23
C ASP A 48 0.81 -9.80 -6.31
N PRO A 49 0.44 -8.68 -5.67
CA PRO A 49 1.14 -7.42 -5.84
C PRO A 49 2.52 -7.41 -5.16
N ASP A 50 3.42 -6.58 -5.70
CA ASP A 50 4.72 -6.31 -5.10
C ASP A 50 4.64 -5.24 -4.02
N LEU A 51 3.58 -4.43 -4.07
CA LEU A 51 3.39 -3.29 -3.19
C LEU A 51 1.89 -2.99 -3.07
N MET A 52 1.47 -2.58 -1.87
CA MET A 52 0.13 -2.05 -1.65
C MET A 52 0.21 -0.61 -1.18
N ILE A 53 -0.69 0.24 -1.67
CA ILE A 53 -0.87 1.61 -1.17
C ILE A 53 -2.31 1.70 -0.70
N VAL A 54 -2.49 1.92 0.60
CA VAL A 54 -3.77 1.71 1.27
C VAL A 54 -4.17 2.93 2.09
N ASP A 55 -5.32 3.51 1.79
CA ASP A 55 -5.93 4.55 2.63
C ASP A 55 -6.41 3.89 3.93
N ILE A 56 -6.03 4.47 5.07
CA ILE A 56 -6.42 3.95 6.38
C ILE A 56 -7.93 4.11 6.61
N GLY A 57 -8.52 5.20 6.13
CA GLY A 57 -9.90 5.56 6.39
C GLY A 57 -10.92 4.98 5.42
N LEU A 58 -10.89 3.68 5.14
CA LEU A 58 -11.82 3.03 4.21
C LEU A 58 -13.23 2.85 4.79
N GLY A 59 -14.06 3.89 4.78
CA GLY A 59 -15.43 3.80 5.25
C GLY A 59 -15.50 3.20 6.66
N GLU A 60 -16.32 2.16 6.85
CA GLU A 60 -16.46 1.46 8.14
C GLU A 60 -15.33 0.47 8.41
N ALA A 61 -14.70 -0.04 7.35
CA ALA A 61 -13.63 -1.01 7.46
C ALA A 61 -12.27 -0.31 7.34
N SER A 62 -11.38 -0.60 8.29
CA SER A 62 -10.04 -0.02 8.32
C SER A 62 -9.14 -0.60 7.23
N GLY A 63 -8.36 0.24 6.55
CA GLY A 63 -7.30 -0.21 5.65
C GLY A 63 -6.26 -1.05 6.39
N ILE A 64 -6.05 -0.78 7.68
CA ILE A 64 -5.16 -1.56 8.55
C ILE A 64 -5.66 -3.01 8.65
N ALA A 65 -6.96 -3.19 8.86
CA ALA A 65 -7.56 -4.52 8.95
C ALA A 65 -7.43 -5.30 7.63
N ALA A 66 -7.62 -4.61 6.49
CA ALA A 66 -7.44 -5.22 5.18
C ALA A 66 -6.01 -5.72 4.99
N VAL A 67 -5.02 -4.90 5.33
CA VAL A 67 -3.60 -5.28 5.23
C VAL A 67 -3.28 -6.46 6.14
N ARG A 68 -3.77 -6.46 7.38
CA ARG A 68 -3.57 -7.58 8.30
C ARG A 68 -4.07 -8.89 7.71
N GLU A 69 -5.24 -8.86 7.08
CA GLU A 69 -5.82 -10.04 6.45
C GLU A 69 -4.97 -10.52 5.29
N ILE A 70 -4.51 -9.60 4.45
CA ILE A 70 -3.66 -9.92 3.31
C ILE A 70 -2.33 -10.53 3.77
N LEU A 71 -1.71 -9.96 4.81
CA LEU A 71 -0.42 -10.41 5.32
C LEU A 71 -0.46 -11.82 5.94
N LYS A 72 -1.63 -12.36 6.25
CA LYS A 72 -1.77 -13.74 6.72
C LYS A 72 -1.30 -14.76 5.69
N GLU A 73 -1.37 -14.42 4.41
CA GLU A 73 -0.97 -15.30 3.30
C GLU A 73 0.47 -15.06 2.83
N GLY A 74 1.17 -14.13 3.45
CA GLY A 74 2.55 -13.80 3.11
C GLY A 74 2.78 -12.29 3.17
N PHE A 75 4.03 -11.90 3.38
CA PHE A 75 4.37 -10.50 3.48
C PHE A 75 4.29 -9.80 2.13
N VAL A 76 3.63 -8.64 2.11
CA VAL A 76 3.62 -7.71 0.98
C VAL A 76 4.02 -6.32 1.50
N PRO A 77 5.03 -5.68 0.93
CA PRO A 77 5.36 -4.29 1.26
C PRO A 77 4.13 -3.39 1.12
N HIS A 78 3.94 -2.48 2.06
CA HIS A 78 2.74 -1.65 2.06
C HIS A 78 3.00 -0.26 2.60
N ILE A 79 2.27 0.71 2.04
CA ILE A 79 2.28 2.10 2.43
C ILE A 79 0.85 2.44 2.86
N PHE A 80 0.71 2.95 4.08
CA PHE A 80 -0.56 3.53 4.52
C PHE A 80 -0.59 5.02 4.21
N VAL A 81 -1.73 5.48 3.73
CA VAL A 81 -1.98 6.90 3.46
C VAL A 81 -3.06 7.38 4.42
N THR A 82 -2.85 8.52 5.05
CA THR A 82 -3.82 9.09 5.98
C THR A 82 -3.95 10.61 5.81
N GLY A 83 -5.17 11.13 6.01
CA GLY A 83 -5.41 12.57 6.11
C GLY A 83 -5.36 13.08 7.54
N ASP A 84 -5.30 12.19 8.51
CA ASP A 84 -5.42 12.52 9.93
C ASP A 84 -4.13 12.24 10.70
N ILE A 85 -4.02 12.87 11.87
CA ILE A 85 -2.96 12.55 12.82
C ILE A 85 -3.33 11.24 13.49
N LEU A 86 -2.47 10.23 13.32
CA LEU A 86 -2.69 8.92 13.93
C LEU A 86 -2.20 8.92 15.37
N ARG A 87 -3.07 8.48 16.28
CA ARG A 87 -2.74 8.29 17.69
C ARG A 87 -3.22 6.93 18.14
N GLY A 88 -2.35 6.18 18.80
CA GLY A 88 -2.70 4.90 19.37
C GLY A 88 -2.96 3.78 18.36
N LEU A 89 -2.63 3.96 17.10
CA LEU A 89 -2.78 2.93 16.09
C LEU A 89 -1.50 2.13 15.91
N SER A 90 -1.63 0.83 15.88
CA SER A 90 -0.53 -0.08 15.58
C SER A 90 -0.56 -0.44 14.11
N LEU A 91 0.44 0.01 13.37
CA LEU A 91 0.55 -0.23 11.94
C LEU A 91 1.42 -1.44 11.60
N GLY A 92 2.13 -1.95 12.59
CA GLY A 92 3.11 -3.02 12.39
C GLY A 92 4.51 -2.48 12.11
N PRO A 93 5.56 -3.31 12.30
CA PRO A 93 6.96 -2.85 12.24
C PRO A 93 7.43 -2.50 10.83
N ASP A 94 6.81 -3.05 9.81
CA ASP A 94 7.23 -2.89 8.42
C ASP A 94 6.37 -1.88 7.64
N ALA A 95 5.41 -1.25 8.31
CA ALA A 95 4.52 -0.29 7.69
C ALA A 95 5.24 1.01 7.38
N VAL A 96 4.97 1.55 6.19
CA VAL A 96 5.41 2.88 5.80
C VAL A 96 4.17 3.77 5.78
N LEU A 97 4.28 4.97 6.31
CA LEU A 97 3.15 5.90 6.42
C LEU A 97 3.47 7.20 5.68
N ILE A 98 2.52 7.68 4.88
CA ILE A 98 2.56 9.02 4.34
C ILE A 98 1.26 9.75 4.68
N GLN A 99 1.35 11.05 4.90
CA GLN A 99 0.21 11.89 5.28
C GLN A 99 -0.19 12.80 4.12
N LYS A 100 -1.50 12.91 3.89
CA LYS A 100 -2.06 13.85 2.91
C LYS A 100 -1.98 15.28 3.43
N PRO A 101 -1.74 16.30 2.57
CA PRO A 101 -1.35 16.16 1.18
C PRO A 101 0.11 15.74 1.05
N TYR A 102 0.43 14.92 0.06
CA TYR A 102 1.81 14.52 -0.21
C TYR A 102 2.19 14.87 -1.66
N ARG A 103 3.50 14.98 -1.91
CA ARG A 103 4.05 15.23 -3.24
C ARG A 103 4.45 13.91 -3.89
N ASP A 104 4.63 13.91 -5.20
CA ASP A 104 5.14 12.74 -5.91
C ASP A 104 6.48 12.28 -5.34
N SER A 105 7.34 13.23 -4.94
CA SER A 105 8.62 12.90 -4.31
C SER A 105 8.46 12.17 -2.97
N ASP A 106 7.43 12.50 -2.20
CA ASP A 106 7.12 11.80 -0.94
C ASP A 106 6.67 10.38 -1.23
N LEU A 107 5.88 10.20 -2.27
CA LEU A 107 5.42 8.88 -2.71
C LEU A 107 6.61 8.01 -3.17
N VAL A 108 7.49 8.55 -3.99
CA VAL A 108 8.70 7.85 -4.45
C VAL A 108 9.57 7.43 -3.27
N ALA A 109 9.78 8.32 -2.30
CA ALA A 109 10.56 8.01 -1.10
C ALA A 109 9.91 6.90 -0.28
N ALA A 110 8.57 6.94 -0.13
CA ALA A 110 7.82 5.90 0.60
C ALA A 110 7.93 4.54 -0.09
N ILE A 111 7.81 4.50 -1.42
CA ILE A 111 7.96 3.28 -2.20
C ILE A 111 9.35 2.70 -1.99
N THR A 112 10.38 3.51 -2.09
CA THR A 112 11.76 3.09 -1.88
C THR A 112 11.95 2.48 -0.49
N ARG A 113 11.39 3.11 0.54
CA ARG A 113 11.47 2.60 1.92
C ARG A 113 10.73 1.28 2.08
N ALA A 114 9.54 1.16 1.51
CA ALA A 114 8.73 -0.05 1.62
C ALA A 114 9.43 -1.25 0.94
N ILE A 115 9.99 -1.05 -0.23
CA ILE A 115 10.71 -2.10 -0.96
C ILE A 115 12.05 -2.42 -0.28
N GLY A 116 12.72 -1.43 0.28
CA GLY A 116 13.94 -1.62 1.08
C GLY A 116 13.69 -2.49 2.30
N GLY A 117 12.56 -2.28 2.99
CA GLY A 117 12.12 -3.11 4.10
C GLY A 117 11.94 -4.58 3.70
N ARG A 118 11.37 -4.82 2.51
CA ARG A 118 11.23 -6.18 1.96
C ARG A 118 12.60 -6.84 1.76
N ALA A 119 13.55 -6.13 1.15
CA ALA A 119 14.90 -6.65 0.91
C ALA A 119 15.57 -7.03 2.23
N SER A 120 15.46 -6.19 3.27
CA SER A 120 16.00 -6.48 4.59
C SER A 120 15.36 -7.73 5.20
N ARG A 121 14.05 -7.91 5.03
CA ARG A 121 13.34 -9.10 5.53
C ARG A 121 13.79 -10.36 4.81
N GLU A 122 13.98 -10.30 3.51
CA GLU A 122 14.46 -11.44 2.71
C GLU A 122 15.86 -11.87 3.16
N GLU A 123 16.75 -10.92 3.39
CA GLU A 123 18.09 -11.20 3.92
C GLU A 123 18.01 -11.87 5.29
N ALA A 124 17.18 -11.34 6.19
CA ALA A 124 16.99 -11.93 7.52
C ALA A 124 16.39 -13.33 7.43
N GLY A 125 15.50 -13.56 6.49
CA GLY A 125 14.86 -14.86 6.27
C GLY A 125 15.80 -15.96 5.76
N LEU A 126 16.90 -15.56 5.15
CA LEU A 126 17.92 -16.48 4.66
C LEU A 126 18.85 -16.99 5.78
N LEU A 127 18.82 -16.33 6.90
CA LEU A 127 19.62 -16.68 8.06
C LEU A 127 18.90 -17.67 8.93
#